data_627cbd4207ce08d589872cc1193a6dfe
#
_entry.id   627cbd4207ce08d589872cc1193a6dfe
#
_cell.length_a   1.000
_cell.length_b   1.000
_cell.length_c   1.000
_cell.angle_alpha   90.00
_cell.angle_beta   90.00
_cell.angle_gamma   90.00
#
_symmetry.space_group_name_H-M   'P 1'
#
loop_
_entity.id
_entity.type
_entity.pdbx_description
1 polymer ?
#
loop_
_entity_poly.entity_id
_entity_poly.type
_entity_poly.pdbx_seq_one_letter_code
_entity_poly.pdbx_strand_id
1 'polypeptide(L)'
;MRRLAALAAVWLLAGGAVAVDTGQRFDDPGEQARYERLIRDLRCLVCRSESIADSNATLAADLRREVELLMRAGKSDAEIHAFMTERYGDFVLLRPPVAPRTWLLWAAPALFLVGGLAAVVVVIRRRAIAARADPSSLDDEPVEP
;
A
#
# COMPACT_ATOMS: atom_id res chain seq x y z
N MET A 1 -32.44 18.62 21.93
CA MET A 1 -31.33 18.06 22.73
C MET A 1 -31.42 16.54 22.87
N ARG A 2 -32.57 15.92 23.21
CA ARG A 2 -32.70 14.45 23.36
C ARG A 2 -32.40 13.65 22.08
N ARG A 3 -32.70 14.16 20.89
CA ARG A 3 -32.46 13.50 19.60
C ARG A 3 -30.97 13.51 19.19
N LEU A 4 -30.22 14.54 19.56
CA LEU A 4 -28.77 14.61 19.30
C LEU A 4 -28.00 13.68 20.24
N ALA A 5 -28.44 13.51 21.49
CA ALA A 5 -27.86 12.57 22.44
C ALA A 5 -28.08 11.11 22.00
N ALA A 6 -29.23 10.79 21.39
CA ALA A 6 -29.51 9.45 20.85
C ALA A 6 -28.64 9.12 19.63
N LEU A 7 -28.37 10.08 18.74
CA LEU A 7 -27.47 9.90 17.59
C LEU A 7 -26.02 9.70 18.04
N ALA A 8 -25.56 10.44 19.04
CA ALA A 8 -24.22 10.27 19.61
C ALA A 8 -24.02 8.88 20.27
N ALA A 9 -25.05 8.36 20.93
CA ALA A 9 -25.01 7.04 21.53
C ALA A 9 -24.93 5.90 20.50
N VAL A 10 -25.57 6.03 19.34
CA VAL A 10 -25.49 5.05 18.24
C VAL A 10 -24.09 5.02 17.62
N TRP A 11 -23.42 6.16 17.52
CA TRP A 11 -22.04 6.22 17.00
C TRP A 11 -21.01 5.60 17.93
N LEU A 12 -21.24 5.62 19.25
CA LEU A 12 -20.36 5.01 20.24
C LEU A 12 -20.48 3.47 20.30
N LEU A 13 -21.57 2.91 19.79
CA LEU A 13 -21.80 1.45 19.76
C LEU A 13 -21.27 0.78 18.47
N ALA A 14 -20.87 1.54 17.45
CA ALA A 14 -20.39 1.01 16.16
C ALA A 14 -18.90 0.59 16.17
N GLY A 15 -18.20 0.71 17.28
CA GLY A 15 -16.75 0.47 17.41
C GLY A 15 -16.33 -0.94 17.84
N GLY A 16 -17.17 -1.96 17.66
CA GLY A 16 -16.78 -3.36 17.89
C GLY A 16 -15.91 -3.88 16.75
N ALA A 17 -14.65 -3.45 16.67
CA ALA A 17 -13.65 -4.17 15.86
C ALA A 17 -13.50 -5.57 16.48
N VAL A 18 -13.93 -6.61 15.75
CA VAL A 18 -13.62 -8.00 16.10
C VAL A 18 -12.11 -8.12 15.98
N ALA A 19 -11.41 -8.01 17.11
CA ALA A 19 -9.98 -8.26 17.16
C ALA A 19 -9.77 -9.73 16.79
N VAL A 20 -9.16 -9.99 15.64
CA VAL A 20 -8.59 -11.30 15.34
C VAL A 20 -7.55 -11.55 16.43
N ASP A 21 -7.68 -12.68 17.15
CA ASP A 21 -6.73 -13.07 18.18
C ASP A 21 -5.36 -13.36 17.52
N THR A 22 -4.55 -12.32 17.38
CA THR A 22 -3.15 -12.47 17.02
C THR A 22 -2.33 -12.99 18.20
N GLY A 23 -2.91 -13.01 19.40
CA GLY A 23 -2.34 -13.50 20.67
C GLY A 23 -1.00 -12.84 21.01
N GLN A 24 -0.78 -12.59 22.26
CA GLN A 24 0.57 -12.23 22.71
C GLN A 24 1.45 -13.47 22.60
N ARG A 25 2.44 -13.43 21.70
CA ARG A 25 3.36 -14.55 21.40
C ARG A 25 4.71 -14.38 22.06
N PHE A 26 5.10 -13.12 22.33
CA PHE A 26 6.39 -12.76 22.91
C PHE A 26 6.18 -11.89 24.14
N ASP A 27 6.99 -12.13 25.18
CA ASP A 27 6.96 -11.34 26.43
C ASP A 27 7.64 -9.98 26.22
N ASP A 28 8.65 -9.91 25.34
CA ASP A 28 9.31 -8.66 24.99
C ASP A 28 8.43 -7.84 24.05
N PRO A 29 8.07 -6.59 24.41
CA PRO A 29 7.24 -5.73 23.56
C PRO A 29 7.84 -5.43 22.18
N GLY A 30 9.17 -5.39 22.07
CA GLY A 30 9.88 -5.17 20.81
C GLY A 30 9.73 -6.36 19.86
N GLU A 31 9.89 -7.59 20.39
CA GLU A 31 9.67 -8.81 19.62
C GLU A 31 8.20 -9.00 19.25
N GLN A 32 7.28 -8.68 20.14
CA GLN A 32 5.85 -8.72 19.85
C GLN A 32 5.50 -7.74 18.71
N ALA A 33 5.98 -6.51 18.77
CA ALA A 33 5.75 -5.53 17.71
C ALA A 33 6.41 -5.95 16.37
N ARG A 34 7.56 -6.62 16.42
CA ARG A 34 8.23 -7.20 15.26
C ARG A 34 7.39 -8.33 14.66
N TYR A 35 6.90 -9.25 15.48
CA TYR A 35 6.00 -10.32 15.07
C TYR A 35 4.75 -9.79 14.38
N GLU A 36 4.09 -8.80 14.97
CA GLU A 36 2.89 -8.19 14.41
C GLU A 36 3.12 -7.50 13.06
N ARG A 37 4.30 -6.90 12.84
CA ARG A 37 4.66 -6.35 11.52
C ARG A 37 4.81 -7.47 10.49
N LEU A 38 5.56 -8.52 10.82
CA LEU A 38 5.81 -9.65 9.92
C LEU A 38 4.51 -10.33 9.49
N ILE A 39 3.58 -10.60 10.41
CA ILE A 39 2.32 -11.25 10.06
C ILE A 39 1.37 -10.34 9.27
N ARG A 40 1.54 -9.00 9.35
CA ARG A 40 0.82 -8.03 8.49
C ARG A 40 1.41 -7.91 7.09
N ASP A 41 2.68 -8.20 6.92
CA ASP A 41 3.35 -8.18 5.61
C ASP A 41 3.09 -9.44 4.79
N LEU A 42 2.58 -10.51 5.41
CA LEU A 42 2.31 -11.79 4.77
C LEU A 42 0.82 -11.96 4.44
N ARG A 43 0.54 -12.44 3.24
CA ARG A 43 -0.81 -12.66 2.72
C ARG A 43 -1.37 -14.02 3.13
N CYS A 44 -2.65 -14.07 3.50
CA CYS A 44 -3.39 -15.32 3.61
C CYS A 44 -3.62 -15.89 2.20
N LEU A 45 -3.13 -17.09 1.93
CA LEU A 45 -3.17 -17.70 0.59
C LEU A 45 -4.54 -18.24 0.18
N VAL A 46 -5.45 -18.43 1.12
CA VAL A 46 -6.81 -18.95 0.90
C VAL A 46 -7.89 -17.88 1.11
N CYS A 47 -7.46 -16.64 1.45
CA CYS A 47 -8.37 -15.53 1.73
C CYS A 47 -8.31 -14.49 0.62
N ARG A 48 -9.34 -13.62 0.51
CA ARG A 48 -9.38 -12.54 -0.48
C ARG A 48 -8.48 -11.37 -0.04
N SER A 49 -7.19 -11.46 -0.34
CA SER A 49 -6.23 -10.34 -0.17
C SER A 49 -6.02 -9.83 1.26
N GLU A 50 -6.37 -10.61 2.28
CA GLU A 50 -6.14 -10.29 3.68
C GLU A 50 -4.73 -10.71 4.11
N SER A 51 -4.20 -10.04 5.15
CA SER A 51 -2.98 -10.49 5.80
C SER A 51 -3.23 -11.73 6.66
N ILE A 52 -2.17 -12.47 6.99
CA ILE A 52 -2.31 -13.55 7.96
C ILE A 52 -2.60 -13.03 9.37
N ALA A 53 -2.37 -11.73 9.63
CA ALA A 53 -2.76 -11.08 10.89
C ALA A 53 -4.28 -10.94 11.01
N ASP A 54 -4.96 -10.60 9.90
CA ASP A 54 -6.38 -10.25 9.88
C ASP A 54 -7.29 -11.46 9.59
N SER A 55 -6.70 -12.57 9.13
CA SER A 55 -7.44 -13.74 8.69
C SER A 55 -7.66 -14.78 9.81
N ASN A 56 -8.90 -15.28 9.90
CA ASN A 56 -9.29 -16.38 10.79
C ASN A 56 -9.16 -17.78 10.15
N ALA A 57 -8.64 -17.89 8.93
CA ALA A 57 -8.44 -19.18 8.27
C ALA A 57 -7.42 -20.04 9.04
N THR A 58 -7.62 -21.35 9.02
CA THR A 58 -6.69 -22.29 9.65
C THR A 58 -5.28 -22.18 9.10
N LEU A 59 -5.15 -22.02 7.79
CA LEU A 59 -3.85 -21.79 7.14
C LEU A 59 -3.18 -20.49 7.63
N ALA A 60 -3.93 -19.41 7.87
CA ALA A 60 -3.36 -18.19 8.42
C ALA A 60 -2.82 -18.40 9.84
N ALA A 61 -3.54 -19.21 10.65
CA ALA A 61 -3.06 -19.59 11.99
C ALA A 61 -1.77 -20.42 11.93
N ASP A 62 -1.67 -21.33 10.98
CA ASP A 62 -0.46 -22.16 10.78
C ASP A 62 0.73 -21.30 10.31
N LEU A 63 0.51 -20.37 9.38
CA LEU A 63 1.54 -19.44 8.93
C LEU A 63 2.01 -18.50 10.06
N ARG A 64 1.11 -18.02 10.91
CA ARG A 64 1.47 -17.23 12.09
C ARG A 64 2.36 -18.03 13.05
N ARG A 65 2.06 -19.31 13.26
CA ARG A 65 2.89 -20.19 14.08
C ARG A 65 4.26 -20.43 13.47
N GLU A 66 4.34 -20.57 12.15
CA GLU A 66 5.60 -20.72 11.44
C GLU A 66 6.49 -19.48 11.60
N VAL A 67 5.92 -18.28 11.45
CA VAL A 67 6.64 -17.01 11.71
C VAL A 67 7.15 -16.95 13.15
N GLU A 68 6.32 -17.34 14.13
CA GLU A 68 6.74 -17.40 15.54
C GLU A 68 7.93 -18.33 15.74
N LEU A 69 7.90 -19.52 15.16
CA LEU A 69 8.98 -20.50 15.28
C LEU A 69 10.29 -19.98 14.66
N LEU A 70 10.22 -19.36 13.49
CA LEU A 70 11.38 -18.78 12.83
C LEU A 70 11.98 -17.62 13.63
N MET A 71 11.13 -16.76 14.23
CA MET A 71 11.60 -15.69 15.12
C MET A 71 12.27 -16.25 16.38
N ARG A 72 11.69 -17.27 17.02
CA ARG A 72 12.30 -17.95 18.17
C ARG A 72 13.62 -18.66 17.82
N ALA A 73 13.78 -19.06 16.56
CA ALA A 73 15.04 -19.59 16.02
C ALA A 73 16.07 -18.47 15.71
N GLY A 74 15.76 -17.21 16.00
CA GLY A 74 16.67 -16.06 15.80
C GLY A 74 16.79 -15.61 14.34
N LYS A 75 15.86 -16.01 13.45
CA LYS A 75 15.88 -15.58 12.06
C LYS A 75 15.59 -14.09 11.92
N SER A 76 16.30 -13.45 10.99
CA SER A 76 16.03 -12.06 10.59
C SER A 76 14.75 -11.96 9.77
N ASP A 77 14.16 -10.75 9.66
CA ASP A 77 12.97 -10.49 8.84
C ASP A 77 13.18 -10.87 7.38
N ALA A 78 14.37 -10.60 6.84
CA ALA A 78 14.74 -10.96 5.48
C ALA A 78 14.77 -12.49 5.26
N GLU A 79 15.32 -13.23 6.22
CA GLU A 79 15.34 -14.70 6.16
C GLU A 79 13.93 -15.29 6.28
N ILE A 80 13.06 -14.70 7.11
CA ILE A 80 11.68 -15.13 7.26
C ILE A 80 10.92 -14.89 5.95
N HIS A 81 11.04 -13.69 5.35
CA HIS A 81 10.43 -13.39 4.05
C HIS A 81 10.97 -14.32 2.95
N ALA A 82 12.28 -14.57 2.90
CA ALA A 82 12.88 -15.50 1.94
C ALA A 82 12.34 -16.92 2.10
N PHE A 83 12.26 -17.43 3.32
CA PHE A 83 11.68 -18.75 3.62
C PHE A 83 10.22 -18.85 3.15
N MET A 84 9.42 -17.83 3.45
CA MET A 84 8.02 -17.80 3.05
C MET A 84 7.84 -17.73 1.54
N THR A 85 8.67 -16.93 0.84
CA THR A 85 8.62 -16.82 -0.62
C THR A 85 9.13 -18.06 -1.33
N GLU A 86 10.15 -18.73 -0.80
CA GLU A 86 10.65 -20.00 -1.35
C GLU A 86 9.59 -21.11 -1.28
N ARG A 87 8.84 -21.17 -0.16
CA ARG A 87 7.87 -22.23 0.08
C ARG A 87 6.50 -21.98 -0.55
N TYR A 88 6.05 -20.72 -0.58
CA TYR A 88 4.69 -20.34 -0.99
C TYR A 88 4.65 -19.41 -2.22
N GLY A 89 5.80 -19.05 -2.76
CA GLY A 89 5.94 -18.13 -3.88
C GLY A 89 5.81 -16.66 -3.47
N ASP A 90 6.15 -15.76 -4.38
CA ASP A 90 6.14 -14.30 -4.12
C ASP A 90 4.75 -13.75 -3.76
N PHE A 91 3.69 -14.46 -4.11
CA PHE A 91 2.32 -14.06 -3.80
C PHE A 91 2.04 -14.01 -2.29
N VAL A 92 2.85 -14.70 -1.47
CA VAL A 92 2.74 -14.65 -0.01
C VAL A 92 3.06 -13.26 0.56
N LEU A 93 3.80 -12.43 -0.17
CA LEU A 93 4.06 -11.06 0.24
C LEU A 93 2.90 -10.14 -0.18
N LEU A 94 2.38 -9.35 0.77
CA LEU A 94 1.37 -8.32 0.49
C LEU A 94 1.95 -7.15 -0.31
N ARG A 95 3.24 -6.87 -0.12
CA ARG A 95 3.96 -5.81 -0.83
C ARG A 95 4.97 -6.43 -1.78
N PRO A 96 4.94 -6.06 -3.07
CA PRO A 96 5.94 -6.54 -4.01
C PRO A 96 7.35 -6.15 -3.54
N PRO A 97 8.31 -7.07 -3.51
CA PRO A 97 9.68 -6.73 -3.15
C PRO A 97 10.28 -5.78 -4.19
N VAL A 98 11.12 -4.85 -3.74
CA VAL A 98 11.92 -4.01 -4.64
C VAL A 98 13.05 -4.88 -5.20
N ALA A 99 12.82 -5.44 -6.38
CA ALA A 99 13.75 -6.35 -7.06
C ALA A 99 13.97 -5.89 -8.51
N PRO A 100 15.03 -6.34 -9.20
CA PRO A 100 15.26 -5.99 -10.60
C PRO A 100 14.07 -6.25 -11.52
N ARG A 101 13.26 -7.26 -11.23
CA ARG A 101 12.04 -7.60 -11.99
C ARG A 101 10.85 -6.67 -11.71
N THR A 102 10.86 -5.92 -10.59
CA THR A 102 9.76 -5.02 -10.19
C THR A 102 10.16 -3.55 -10.23
N TRP A 103 11.41 -3.21 -10.60
CA TRP A 103 11.90 -1.84 -10.60
C TRP A 103 11.05 -0.90 -11.47
N LEU A 104 10.56 -1.41 -12.63
CA LEU A 104 9.71 -0.63 -13.53
C LEU A 104 8.38 -0.23 -12.86
N LEU A 105 7.81 -1.11 -12.04
CA LEU A 105 6.59 -0.82 -11.27
C LEU A 105 6.80 0.38 -10.33
N TRP A 106 7.97 0.44 -9.69
CA TRP A 106 8.32 1.52 -8.76
C TRP A 106 8.77 2.80 -9.47
N ALA A 107 9.43 2.67 -10.62
CA ALA A 107 9.90 3.81 -11.41
C ALA A 107 8.80 4.43 -12.29
N ALA A 108 7.77 3.68 -12.67
CA ALA A 108 6.72 4.13 -13.58
C ALA A 108 6.05 5.44 -13.18
N PRO A 109 5.62 5.68 -11.94
CA PRO A 109 5.00 6.95 -11.55
C PRO A 109 5.93 8.15 -11.75
N ALA A 110 7.21 8.00 -11.41
CA ALA A 110 8.21 9.05 -11.59
C ALA A 110 8.49 9.32 -13.08
N LEU A 111 8.58 8.28 -13.89
CA LEU A 111 8.78 8.40 -15.35
C LEU A 111 7.59 9.11 -16.01
N PHE A 112 6.36 8.79 -15.63
CA PHE A 112 5.16 9.46 -16.13
C PHE A 112 5.12 10.93 -15.73
N LEU A 113 5.48 11.28 -14.50
CA LEU A 113 5.56 12.66 -14.03
C LEU A 113 6.60 13.47 -14.81
N VAL A 114 7.82 12.95 -14.93
CA VAL A 114 8.90 13.63 -15.65
C VAL A 114 8.57 13.76 -17.14
N GLY A 115 8.08 12.67 -17.77
CA GLY A 115 7.69 12.69 -19.18
C GLY A 115 6.52 13.63 -19.46
N GLY A 116 5.50 13.62 -18.60
CA GLY A 116 4.35 14.51 -18.71
C GLY A 116 4.76 15.98 -18.56
N LEU A 117 5.57 16.29 -17.55
CA LEU A 117 6.08 17.65 -17.35
C LEU A 117 6.93 18.13 -18.54
N ALA A 118 7.82 17.27 -19.04
CA ALA A 118 8.60 17.59 -20.23
C ALA A 118 7.73 17.86 -21.45
N ALA A 119 6.70 17.05 -21.68
CA ALA A 119 5.75 17.25 -22.77
C ALA A 119 5.01 18.58 -22.64
N VAL A 120 4.53 18.94 -21.46
CA VAL A 120 3.88 20.23 -21.18
C VAL A 120 4.84 21.40 -21.48
N VAL A 121 6.07 21.34 -21.00
CA VAL A 121 7.08 22.37 -21.25
C VAL A 121 7.36 22.52 -22.75
N VAL A 122 7.48 21.41 -23.47
CA VAL A 122 7.68 21.44 -24.93
C VAL A 122 6.51 22.08 -25.65
N VAL A 123 5.26 21.72 -25.27
CA VAL A 123 4.05 22.29 -25.88
C VAL A 123 3.96 23.80 -25.61
N ILE A 124 4.19 24.23 -24.37
CA ILE A 124 4.16 25.66 -24.00
C ILE A 124 5.23 26.43 -24.79
N ARG A 125 6.46 25.90 -24.86
CA ARG A 125 7.54 26.55 -25.63
C ARG A 125 7.19 26.65 -27.11
N ARG A 126 6.67 25.57 -27.71
CA ARG A 126 6.25 25.60 -29.15
C ARG A 126 5.14 26.62 -29.39
N ARG A 127 4.13 26.69 -28.51
CA ARG A 127 3.05 27.68 -28.63
C ARG A 127 3.57 29.12 -28.45
N ALA A 128 4.43 29.35 -27.47
CA ALA A 128 5.03 30.67 -27.27
C ALA A 128 5.89 31.14 -28.46
N ILE A 129 6.61 30.23 -29.13
CA ILE A 129 7.36 30.56 -30.35
C ILE A 129 6.40 30.84 -31.50
N ALA A 130 5.35 30.04 -31.70
CA ALA A 130 4.34 30.25 -32.74
C ALA A 130 3.60 31.59 -32.57
N ALA A 131 3.19 31.94 -31.35
CA ALA A 131 2.53 33.22 -31.04
C ALA A 131 3.45 34.44 -31.29
N ARG A 132 4.77 34.28 -31.14
CA ARG A 132 5.71 35.35 -31.46
C ARG A 132 5.96 35.51 -32.97
N ALA A 133 5.79 34.40 -33.73
CA ALA A 133 6.00 34.42 -35.18
C ALA A 133 4.77 34.97 -35.94
N ASP A 134 3.57 34.94 -35.35
CA ASP A 134 2.34 35.50 -35.93
C ASP A 134 1.58 36.35 -34.90
N PRO A 135 1.97 37.62 -34.72
CA PRO A 135 1.30 38.53 -33.78
C PRO A 135 -0.14 38.90 -34.18
N SER A 136 -0.53 38.68 -35.43
CA SER A 136 -1.85 39.06 -35.98
C SER A 136 -2.97 38.11 -35.54
N SER A 137 -2.66 36.97 -35.02
CA SER A 137 -3.67 35.97 -34.53
C SER A 137 -4.32 36.33 -33.20
N LEU A 138 -3.89 37.39 -32.53
CA LEU A 138 -4.45 37.84 -31.24
C LEU A 138 -5.53 38.91 -31.40
N ASP A 139 -5.70 39.47 -32.60
CA ASP A 139 -6.61 40.59 -32.86
C ASP A 139 -7.96 40.15 -33.46
N ASP A 140 -8.19 38.87 -33.71
CA ASP A 140 -9.46 38.34 -34.25
C ASP A 140 -10.43 37.88 -33.14
N GLU A 141 -10.55 38.63 -32.08
CA GLU A 141 -11.71 38.47 -31.19
C GLU A 141 -12.86 39.33 -31.76
N PRO A 142 -13.98 38.73 -32.24
CA PRO A 142 -15.09 39.47 -32.76
C PRO A 142 -15.73 40.23 -31.59
N VAL A 143 -15.62 41.56 -31.63
CA VAL A 143 -16.45 42.45 -30.83
C VAL A 143 -17.86 42.30 -31.38
N GLU A 144 -18.67 41.47 -30.75
CA GLU A 144 -20.10 41.40 -31.03
C GLU A 144 -20.77 42.70 -30.49
N PRO A 145 -21.69 43.31 -31.27
CA PRO A 145 -22.40 44.53 -30.88
C PRO A 145 -23.46 44.31 -29.81
#